data_1c04e57845aa1fb167b9e0b7d28b4ac3
#
_entry.id   1c04e57845aa1fb167b9e0b7d28b4ac3
#
_cell.length_a   1.000
_cell.length_b   1.000
_cell.length_c   1.000
_cell.angle_alpha   90.00
_cell.angle_beta   90.00
_cell.angle_gamma   90.00
#
_symmetry.space_group_name_H-M   'P 1'
#
loop_
_entity.id
_entity.type
_entity.pdbx_description
1 polymer ?
#
loop_
_entity_poly.entity_id
_entity_poly.type
_entity_poly.pdbx_seq_one_letter_code
_entity_poly.pdbx_strand_id
1 'polypeptide(L)'
;MSKKVALVLGSGGARGYAHIGVIEELEARGYEIGCIAGCSMGAVVGGIYAAGKLKDYSEWTQSLDYLDVLRLLDVSFRLGAIRGEKVFGRIRDIVGEINIEALNIPFTAVATDLTNQQEIWFQEGCLHQAMRASAAIPSLFTPVIQGKRMLVDGGLLNPLPIVPVVSSHCDLIIAVNLNSAQQQHYQLPVIERPAALKGRFDQLMASLGSRLPTLRRKEADDDQLLLLEGRDEPVAPRQPNLWLHEPADPYAQQPAAAPQSDSAPKSASGSRVANIAGPASLLELINQSFEVMQTSLSQYKIAGYPPDVLINVPKRVCRFFEFYKAPELIMLGRQIARDTLDKYERGDH
;
A
#
# COMPACT_ATOMS: atom_id res chain seq x y z
N MET A 1 -3.81 -35.27 -4.16
CA MET A 1 -4.92 -34.57 -3.51
C MET A 1 -4.64 -33.08 -3.63
N SER A 2 -5.62 -32.27 -4.00
CA SER A 2 -5.46 -30.82 -3.97
C SER A 2 -5.23 -30.37 -2.51
N LYS A 3 -4.24 -29.47 -2.29
CA LYS A 3 -4.04 -28.89 -0.96
C LYS A 3 -5.05 -27.79 -0.73
N LYS A 4 -5.74 -27.81 0.40
CA LYS A 4 -6.71 -26.79 0.78
C LYS A 4 -5.98 -25.64 1.49
N VAL A 5 -6.17 -24.41 1.00
CA VAL A 5 -5.43 -23.22 1.40
C VAL A 5 -6.33 -22.23 2.16
N ALA A 6 -5.85 -21.76 3.30
CA ALA A 6 -6.32 -20.55 3.95
C ALA A 6 -5.55 -19.37 3.37
N LEU A 7 -6.24 -18.51 2.62
CA LEU A 7 -5.61 -17.41 1.89
C LEU A 7 -5.75 -16.09 2.64
N VAL A 8 -4.62 -15.45 2.92
CA VAL A 8 -4.57 -14.15 3.59
C VAL A 8 -4.11 -13.07 2.59
N LEU A 9 -4.96 -12.08 2.36
CA LEU A 9 -4.73 -11.01 1.40
C LEU A 9 -4.53 -9.68 2.11
N GLY A 10 -3.29 -9.18 2.07
CA GLY A 10 -2.89 -7.98 2.78
C GLY A 10 -3.36 -6.68 2.15
N SER A 11 -3.28 -5.60 2.95
CA SER A 11 -3.48 -4.21 2.52
C SER A 11 -2.32 -3.72 1.65
N GLY A 12 -2.59 -2.78 0.71
CA GLY A 12 -1.51 -2.22 -0.12
C GLY A 12 -1.95 -1.30 -1.26
N GLY A 13 -3.15 -0.73 -1.24
CA GLY A 13 -3.65 0.17 -2.28
C GLY A 13 -3.62 -0.48 -3.68
N ALA A 14 -3.14 0.23 -4.70
CA ALA A 14 -3.08 -0.27 -6.07
C ALA A 14 -2.30 -1.60 -6.22
N ARG A 15 -1.29 -1.84 -5.37
CA ARG A 15 -0.55 -3.12 -5.34
C ARG A 15 -1.47 -4.32 -5.10
N GLY A 16 -2.67 -4.09 -4.55
CA GLY A 16 -3.68 -5.13 -4.33
C GLY A 16 -4.12 -5.87 -5.59
N TYR A 17 -3.93 -5.30 -6.77
CA TYR A 17 -4.17 -6.06 -8.01
C TYR A 17 -3.25 -7.28 -8.18
N ALA A 18 -2.09 -7.30 -7.51
CA ALA A 18 -1.24 -8.47 -7.48
C ALA A 18 -1.94 -9.71 -6.87
N HIS A 19 -2.90 -9.50 -5.96
CA HIS A 19 -3.70 -10.60 -5.39
C HIS A 19 -4.45 -11.38 -6.47
N ILE A 20 -4.93 -10.71 -7.53
CA ILE A 20 -5.61 -11.37 -8.65
C ILE A 20 -4.66 -12.39 -9.30
N GLY A 21 -3.45 -11.97 -9.65
CA GLY A 21 -2.45 -12.84 -10.27
C GLY A 21 -2.00 -13.98 -9.35
N VAL A 22 -1.94 -13.74 -8.02
CA VAL A 22 -1.63 -14.78 -7.03
C VAL A 22 -2.75 -15.83 -6.99
N ILE A 23 -4.01 -15.41 -6.94
CA ILE A 23 -5.17 -16.33 -6.94
C ILE A 23 -5.18 -17.17 -8.21
N GLU A 24 -4.98 -16.54 -9.38
CA GLU A 24 -4.92 -17.24 -10.67
C GLU A 24 -3.79 -18.28 -10.73
N GLU A 25 -2.63 -18.01 -10.13
CA GLU A 25 -1.52 -18.98 -10.08
C GLU A 25 -1.82 -20.14 -9.11
N LEU A 26 -2.46 -19.87 -7.96
CA LEU A 26 -2.89 -20.90 -7.02
C LEU A 26 -3.88 -21.86 -7.68
N GLU A 27 -4.90 -21.33 -8.37
CA GLU A 27 -5.88 -22.13 -9.10
C GLU A 27 -5.22 -22.95 -10.24
N ALA A 28 -4.31 -22.34 -11.00
CA ALA A 28 -3.59 -23.02 -12.09
C ALA A 28 -2.76 -24.20 -11.59
N ARG A 29 -2.28 -24.16 -10.34
CA ARG A 29 -1.57 -25.27 -9.68
C ARG A 29 -2.49 -26.26 -8.97
N GLY A 30 -3.80 -26.05 -9.02
CA GLY A 30 -4.77 -26.94 -8.39
C GLY A 30 -4.88 -26.81 -6.89
N TYR A 31 -4.44 -25.71 -6.28
CA TYR A 31 -4.77 -25.40 -4.89
C TYR A 31 -6.25 -25.06 -4.76
N GLU A 32 -6.89 -25.56 -3.71
CA GLU A 32 -8.27 -25.23 -3.37
C GLU A 32 -8.28 -24.14 -2.29
N ILE A 33 -8.85 -22.97 -2.59
CA ILE A 33 -8.97 -21.91 -1.60
C ILE A 33 -10.17 -22.20 -0.69
N GLY A 34 -9.90 -22.64 0.54
CA GLY A 34 -10.88 -23.09 1.50
C GLY A 34 -11.44 -22.01 2.40
N CYS A 35 -10.71 -20.92 2.64
CA CYS A 35 -11.19 -19.73 3.32
C CYS A 35 -10.29 -18.53 2.99
N ILE A 36 -10.82 -17.31 3.19
CA ILE A 36 -10.10 -16.07 2.87
C ILE A 36 -10.26 -15.06 4.00
N ALA A 37 -9.15 -14.43 4.39
CA ALA A 37 -9.18 -13.19 5.17
C ALA A 37 -8.48 -12.08 4.39
N GLY A 38 -9.14 -10.93 4.27
CA GLY A 38 -8.62 -9.79 3.51
C GLY A 38 -8.69 -8.47 4.26
N CYS A 39 -7.75 -7.59 3.95
CA CYS A 39 -7.72 -6.22 4.44
C CYS A 39 -7.58 -5.24 3.29
N SER A 40 -8.37 -4.15 3.28
CA SER A 40 -8.34 -3.11 2.25
C SER A 40 -8.53 -3.71 0.84
N MET A 41 -7.61 -3.48 -0.09
CA MET A 41 -7.66 -4.12 -1.41
C MET A 41 -7.65 -5.66 -1.33
N GLY A 42 -7.04 -6.23 -0.30
CA GLY A 42 -7.13 -7.68 -0.05
C GLY A 42 -8.55 -8.14 0.28
N ALA A 43 -9.32 -7.32 1.01
CA ALA A 43 -10.74 -7.61 1.26
C ALA A 43 -11.58 -7.45 -0.02
N VAL A 44 -11.28 -6.44 -0.85
CA VAL A 44 -11.97 -6.22 -2.13
C VAL A 44 -11.75 -7.40 -3.07
N VAL A 45 -10.48 -7.76 -3.34
CA VAL A 45 -10.16 -8.87 -4.26
C VAL A 45 -10.64 -10.21 -3.71
N GLY A 46 -10.43 -10.47 -2.41
CA GLY A 46 -10.84 -11.71 -1.76
C GLY A 46 -12.36 -11.88 -1.72
N GLY A 47 -13.11 -10.81 -1.40
CA GLY A 47 -14.56 -10.83 -1.38
C GLY A 47 -15.16 -11.02 -2.78
N ILE A 48 -14.60 -10.37 -3.79
CA ILE A 48 -15.01 -10.54 -5.20
C ILE A 48 -14.73 -11.96 -5.67
N TYR A 49 -13.58 -12.54 -5.30
CA TYR A 49 -13.26 -13.93 -5.61
C TYR A 49 -14.21 -14.90 -4.92
N ALA A 50 -14.48 -14.72 -3.63
CA ALA A 50 -15.41 -15.54 -2.87
C ALA A 50 -16.85 -15.49 -3.44
N ALA A 51 -17.23 -14.36 -4.06
CA ALA A 51 -18.49 -14.19 -4.79
C ALA A 51 -18.45 -14.80 -6.21
N GLY A 52 -17.32 -15.42 -6.66
CA GLY A 52 -17.19 -16.00 -7.99
C GLY A 52 -17.11 -14.97 -9.12
N LYS A 53 -16.70 -13.73 -8.82
CA LYS A 53 -16.69 -12.59 -9.75
C LYS A 53 -15.31 -12.03 -10.07
N LEU A 54 -14.24 -12.79 -9.76
CA LEU A 54 -12.87 -12.30 -9.96
C LEU A 54 -12.57 -12.01 -11.43
N LYS A 55 -13.07 -12.83 -12.35
CA LYS A 55 -12.85 -12.64 -13.79
C LYS A 55 -13.48 -11.33 -14.27
N ASP A 56 -14.74 -11.08 -13.95
CA ASP A 56 -15.45 -9.85 -14.35
C ASP A 56 -14.74 -8.60 -13.81
N TYR A 57 -14.24 -8.68 -12.56
CA TYR A 57 -13.49 -7.62 -11.92
C TYR A 57 -12.12 -7.42 -12.55
N SER A 58 -11.39 -8.50 -12.85
CA SER A 58 -10.08 -8.46 -13.51
C SER A 58 -10.18 -7.82 -14.89
N GLU A 59 -11.14 -8.22 -15.71
CA GLU A 59 -11.39 -7.64 -17.03
C GLU A 59 -11.72 -6.15 -16.93
N TRP A 60 -12.59 -5.77 -16.01
CA TRP A 60 -12.90 -4.36 -15.79
C TRP A 60 -11.69 -3.54 -15.38
N THR A 61 -10.92 -3.97 -14.38
CA THR A 61 -9.76 -3.20 -13.88
C THR A 61 -8.65 -3.09 -14.92
N GLN A 62 -8.46 -4.10 -15.76
CA GLN A 62 -7.49 -4.07 -16.85
C GLN A 62 -7.92 -3.14 -18.00
N SER A 63 -9.22 -2.84 -18.14
CA SER A 63 -9.73 -1.90 -19.14
C SER A 63 -9.56 -0.44 -18.75
N LEU A 64 -9.26 -0.14 -17.47
CA LEU A 64 -9.15 1.23 -16.96
C LEU A 64 -7.85 1.90 -17.40
N ASP A 65 -7.98 3.10 -17.96
CA ASP A 65 -6.86 3.99 -18.19
C ASP A 65 -6.69 5.01 -17.03
N TYR A 66 -5.65 5.83 -17.12
CA TYR A 66 -5.36 6.86 -16.12
C TYR A 66 -6.53 7.84 -15.93
N LEU A 67 -7.20 8.21 -17.03
CA LEU A 67 -8.33 9.16 -17.00
C LEU A 67 -9.57 8.51 -16.38
N ASP A 68 -9.81 7.25 -16.68
CA ASP A 68 -10.91 6.49 -16.10
C ASP A 68 -10.73 6.37 -14.58
N VAL A 69 -9.52 6.08 -14.11
CA VAL A 69 -9.21 6.06 -12.67
C VAL A 69 -9.47 7.42 -12.03
N LEU A 70 -9.02 8.52 -12.65
CA LEU A 70 -9.29 9.87 -12.12
C LEU A 70 -10.79 10.19 -12.05
N ARG A 71 -11.58 9.76 -13.04
CA ARG A 71 -13.04 9.96 -13.05
C ARG A 71 -13.75 9.11 -12.00
N LEU A 72 -13.24 7.88 -11.76
CA LEU A 72 -13.79 6.98 -10.75
C LEU A 72 -13.49 7.45 -9.33
N LEU A 73 -12.33 8.07 -9.11
CA LEU A 73 -11.95 8.57 -7.79
C LEU A 73 -12.78 9.77 -7.31
N ASP A 74 -13.64 10.37 -8.15
CA ASP A 74 -14.61 11.42 -7.80
C ASP A 74 -14.10 12.46 -6.78
N VAL A 75 -13.02 13.17 -7.18
CA VAL A 75 -12.33 14.14 -6.31
C VAL A 75 -13.27 15.27 -5.94
N SER A 76 -13.86 15.23 -4.78
CA SER A 76 -14.67 16.30 -4.22
C SER A 76 -13.77 17.37 -3.61
N PHE A 77 -13.60 18.50 -4.30
CA PHE A 77 -12.80 19.63 -3.83
C PHE A 77 -13.30 20.27 -2.52
N ARG A 78 -14.53 19.95 -2.07
CA ARG A 78 -15.12 20.58 -0.87
C ARG A 78 -14.59 20.06 0.46
N LEU A 79 -14.06 18.83 0.53
CA LEU A 79 -13.61 18.20 1.78
C LEU A 79 -12.22 17.54 1.67
N GLY A 80 -11.56 17.61 0.52
CA GLY A 80 -10.27 16.94 0.29
C GLY A 80 -10.35 15.41 0.38
N ALA A 81 -11.56 14.84 0.45
CA ALA A 81 -11.77 13.40 0.53
C ALA A 81 -12.54 12.92 -0.71
N ILE A 82 -12.15 11.76 -1.20
CA ILE A 82 -12.81 11.05 -2.30
C ILE A 82 -13.98 10.25 -1.70
N ARG A 83 -15.17 10.42 -2.25
CA ARG A 83 -16.33 9.63 -1.77
C ARG A 83 -16.22 8.16 -2.14
N GLY A 84 -15.58 7.85 -3.27
CA GLY A 84 -15.41 6.49 -3.79
C GLY A 84 -16.72 5.84 -4.24
N GLU A 85 -17.83 6.59 -4.31
CA GLU A 85 -19.15 6.07 -4.66
C GLU A 85 -19.16 5.39 -6.03
N LYS A 86 -18.44 5.96 -7.01
CA LYS A 86 -18.37 5.39 -8.36
C LYS A 86 -17.62 4.06 -8.40
N VAL A 87 -16.47 3.98 -7.71
CA VAL A 87 -15.67 2.75 -7.65
C VAL A 87 -16.45 1.65 -6.94
N PHE A 88 -16.94 1.95 -5.72
CA PHE A 88 -17.68 0.96 -4.94
C PHE A 88 -19.05 0.68 -5.52
N GLY A 89 -19.70 1.64 -6.21
CA GLY A 89 -20.90 1.39 -6.99
C GLY A 89 -20.65 0.37 -8.09
N ARG A 90 -19.54 0.51 -8.85
CA ARG A 90 -19.19 -0.46 -9.88
C ARG A 90 -18.85 -1.84 -9.30
N ILE A 91 -18.16 -1.90 -8.16
CA ILE A 91 -17.89 -3.16 -7.46
C ILE A 91 -19.21 -3.82 -7.05
N ARG A 92 -20.17 -3.06 -6.51
CA ARG A 92 -21.51 -3.56 -6.18
C ARG A 92 -22.24 -4.11 -7.42
N ASP A 93 -22.16 -3.42 -8.57
CA ASP A 93 -22.77 -3.90 -9.81
C ASP A 93 -22.17 -5.24 -10.29
N ILE A 94 -20.86 -5.46 -10.08
CA ILE A 94 -20.17 -6.71 -10.42
C ILE A 94 -20.58 -7.84 -9.46
N VAL A 95 -20.56 -7.57 -8.14
CA VAL A 95 -20.76 -8.58 -7.09
C VAL A 95 -22.23 -8.87 -6.87
N GLY A 96 -23.10 -7.88 -7.07
CA GLY A 96 -24.52 -7.94 -6.72
C GLY A 96 -24.78 -7.74 -5.22
N GLU A 97 -26.03 -7.91 -4.82
CA GLU A 97 -26.46 -7.86 -3.43
C GLU A 97 -26.35 -9.27 -2.83
N ILE A 98 -25.21 -9.55 -2.19
CA ILE A 98 -24.92 -10.84 -1.56
C ILE A 98 -24.41 -10.62 -0.13
N ASN A 99 -24.78 -11.50 0.78
CA ASN A 99 -24.24 -11.53 2.13
C ASN A 99 -23.03 -12.46 2.23
N ILE A 100 -22.15 -12.16 3.18
CA ILE A 100 -20.92 -12.92 3.40
C ILE A 100 -21.21 -14.38 3.75
N GLU A 101 -22.21 -14.63 4.58
CA GLU A 101 -22.65 -15.95 5.00
C GLU A 101 -23.26 -16.80 3.86
N ALA A 102 -23.60 -16.18 2.74
CA ALA A 102 -24.10 -16.86 1.54
C ALA A 102 -23.00 -17.23 0.53
N LEU A 103 -21.75 -16.85 0.81
CA LEU A 103 -20.61 -17.17 -0.04
C LEU A 103 -20.24 -18.65 0.05
N ASN A 104 -19.81 -19.24 -1.06
CA ASN A 104 -19.33 -20.62 -1.08
C ASN A 104 -17.99 -20.81 -0.34
N ILE A 105 -17.20 -19.75 -0.24
CA ILE A 105 -15.90 -19.72 0.45
C ILE A 105 -16.03 -18.82 1.68
N PRO A 106 -15.81 -19.33 2.90
CA PRO A 106 -15.76 -18.51 4.11
C PRO A 106 -14.86 -17.32 3.95
N PHE A 107 -15.38 -16.12 4.22
CA PHE A 107 -14.70 -14.88 3.98
C PHE A 107 -14.73 -13.97 5.20
N THR A 108 -13.58 -13.33 5.49
CA THR A 108 -13.46 -12.30 6.53
C THR A 108 -12.89 -11.03 5.94
N ALA A 109 -13.62 -9.92 6.02
CA ALA A 109 -13.08 -8.60 5.75
C ALA A 109 -12.70 -7.90 7.06
N VAL A 110 -11.49 -7.33 7.13
CA VAL A 110 -11.01 -6.65 8.33
C VAL A 110 -11.07 -5.13 8.14
N ALA A 111 -11.73 -4.44 9.09
CA ALA A 111 -11.77 -2.98 9.17
C ALA A 111 -11.30 -2.51 10.56
N THR A 112 -11.14 -1.21 10.72
CA THR A 112 -10.80 -0.57 12.01
C THR A 112 -11.96 0.29 12.49
N ASP A 113 -12.42 0.07 13.71
CA ASP A 113 -13.34 0.96 14.41
C ASP A 113 -12.53 2.02 15.17
N LEU A 114 -12.55 3.26 14.66
CA LEU A 114 -11.85 4.38 15.29
C LEU A 114 -12.51 4.81 16.60
N THR A 115 -13.81 4.59 16.75
CA THR A 115 -14.54 5.00 17.96
C THR A 115 -14.10 4.17 19.16
N ASN A 116 -13.97 2.85 18.96
CA ASN A 116 -13.60 1.91 20.02
C ASN A 116 -12.14 1.44 19.93
N GLN A 117 -11.36 1.94 18.97
CA GLN A 117 -9.92 1.63 18.76
C GLN A 117 -9.63 0.13 18.66
N GLN A 118 -10.45 -0.58 17.86
CA GLN A 118 -10.35 -2.04 17.73
C GLN A 118 -10.52 -2.52 16.28
N GLU A 119 -10.03 -3.73 16.02
CA GLU A 119 -10.29 -4.45 14.77
C GLU A 119 -11.75 -4.92 14.72
N ILE A 120 -12.36 -4.85 13.55
CA ILE A 120 -13.68 -5.44 13.26
C ILE A 120 -13.51 -6.47 12.17
N TRP A 121 -14.01 -7.67 12.40
CA TRP A 121 -14.03 -8.76 11.44
C TRP A 121 -15.46 -8.94 10.93
N PHE A 122 -15.68 -8.63 9.66
CA PHE A 122 -16.95 -8.88 8.98
C PHE A 122 -16.92 -10.31 8.44
N GLN A 123 -17.73 -11.17 9.04
CA GLN A 123 -17.93 -12.56 8.66
C GLN A 123 -19.39 -12.85 8.29
N GLU A 124 -20.25 -11.85 8.43
CA GLU A 124 -21.67 -11.87 8.10
C GLU A 124 -22.15 -10.50 7.62
N GLY A 125 -23.32 -10.44 7.03
CA GLY A 125 -23.94 -9.23 6.52
C GLY A 125 -23.49 -8.89 5.09
N CYS A 126 -23.84 -7.71 4.61
CA CYS A 126 -23.63 -7.30 3.23
C CYS A 126 -22.14 -7.26 2.83
N LEU A 127 -21.74 -8.09 1.87
CA LEU A 127 -20.37 -8.21 1.38
C LEU A 127 -19.83 -6.87 0.86
N HIS A 128 -20.63 -6.16 0.06
CA HIS A 128 -20.23 -4.86 -0.48
C HIS A 128 -19.94 -3.84 0.62
N GLN A 129 -20.76 -3.78 1.68
CA GLN A 129 -20.53 -2.87 2.80
C GLN A 129 -19.28 -3.23 3.60
N ALA A 130 -19.02 -4.52 3.81
CA ALA A 130 -17.82 -5.00 4.48
C ALA A 130 -16.54 -4.63 3.70
N MET A 131 -16.52 -4.86 2.39
CA MET A 131 -15.42 -4.44 1.51
C MET A 131 -15.22 -2.91 1.53
N ARG A 132 -16.33 -2.15 1.48
CA ARG A 132 -16.29 -0.68 1.52
C ARG A 132 -15.72 -0.16 2.86
N ALA A 133 -16.10 -0.78 3.98
CA ALA A 133 -15.56 -0.41 5.30
C ALA A 133 -14.07 -0.77 5.41
N SER A 134 -13.69 -1.97 4.98
CA SER A 134 -12.30 -2.44 4.97
C SER A 134 -11.36 -1.57 4.12
N ALA A 135 -11.87 -0.98 3.03
CA ALA A 135 -11.09 -0.17 2.10
C ALA A 135 -11.32 1.35 2.27
N ALA A 136 -11.88 1.79 3.40
CA ALA A 136 -12.10 3.20 3.74
C ALA A 136 -10.80 3.88 4.21
N ILE A 137 -9.82 4.03 3.31
CA ILE A 137 -8.50 4.57 3.60
C ILE A 137 -8.62 6.02 4.12
N PRO A 138 -8.11 6.31 5.34
CA PRO A 138 -8.10 7.67 5.87
C PRO A 138 -7.42 8.64 4.90
N SER A 139 -7.91 9.86 4.81
CA SER A 139 -7.49 10.90 3.86
C SER A 139 -7.79 10.66 2.38
N LEU A 140 -8.17 9.44 1.98
CA LEU A 140 -8.59 9.13 0.63
C LEU A 140 -10.12 8.96 0.53
N PHE A 141 -10.67 8.04 1.30
CA PHE A 141 -12.10 7.74 1.30
C PHE A 141 -12.79 8.21 2.57
N THR A 142 -14.07 8.59 2.43
CA THR A 142 -14.89 8.91 3.61
C THR A 142 -15.06 7.67 4.48
N PRO A 143 -14.97 7.80 5.84
CA PRO A 143 -15.26 6.72 6.75
C PRO A 143 -16.68 6.16 6.55
N VAL A 144 -16.88 4.90 6.90
CA VAL A 144 -18.21 4.27 6.92
C VAL A 144 -18.79 4.38 8.33
N ILE A 145 -19.97 4.98 8.44
CA ILE A 145 -20.67 5.10 9.73
C ILE A 145 -21.64 3.94 9.86
N GLN A 146 -21.47 3.12 10.90
CA GLN A 146 -22.34 2.01 11.23
C GLN A 146 -22.84 2.15 12.67
N GLY A 147 -24.04 2.66 12.83
CA GLY A 147 -24.56 3.03 14.16
C GLY A 147 -23.71 4.12 14.82
N LYS A 148 -23.07 3.80 15.94
CA LYS A 148 -22.16 4.70 16.66
C LYS A 148 -20.68 4.49 16.30
N ARG A 149 -20.36 3.56 15.38
CA ARG A 149 -19.00 3.21 15.00
C ARG A 149 -18.58 4.01 13.77
N MET A 150 -17.34 4.48 13.78
CA MET A 150 -16.68 5.09 12.64
C MET A 150 -15.64 4.09 12.10
N LEU A 151 -15.95 3.48 10.97
CA LEU A 151 -15.13 2.44 10.36
C LEU A 151 -14.22 3.03 9.28
N VAL A 152 -12.95 2.64 9.34
CA VAL A 152 -11.92 2.99 8.37
C VAL A 152 -11.16 1.74 7.95
N ASP A 153 -10.21 1.90 7.01
CA ASP A 153 -9.37 0.83 6.48
C ASP A 153 -8.74 -0.01 7.60
N GLY A 154 -8.87 -1.33 7.44
CA GLY A 154 -8.34 -2.30 8.39
C GLY A 154 -6.82 -2.27 8.52
N GLY A 155 -6.11 -1.78 7.50
CA GLY A 155 -4.66 -1.66 7.50
C GLY A 155 -4.10 -0.70 8.55
N LEU A 156 -4.96 0.06 9.23
CA LEU A 156 -4.58 0.88 10.38
C LEU A 156 -4.15 0.02 11.58
N LEU A 157 -4.79 -1.13 11.80
CA LEU A 157 -4.50 -2.04 12.94
C LEU A 157 -4.03 -3.43 12.49
N ASN A 158 -4.53 -3.93 11.36
CA ASN A 158 -4.23 -5.27 10.87
C ASN A 158 -4.07 -5.32 9.35
N PRO A 159 -2.92 -4.88 8.81
CA PRO A 159 -2.66 -4.85 7.37
C PRO A 159 -2.49 -6.25 6.74
N LEU A 160 -2.24 -7.29 7.53
CA LEU A 160 -2.11 -8.67 7.07
C LEU A 160 -2.88 -9.59 8.03
N PRO A 161 -4.16 -9.87 7.76
CA PRO A 161 -5.07 -10.49 8.71
C PRO A 161 -4.91 -12.03 8.75
N ILE A 162 -3.84 -12.53 9.37
CA ILE A 162 -3.58 -13.97 9.48
C ILE A 162 -4.48 -14.62 10.53
N VAL A 163 -4.71 -13.96 11.66
CA VAL A 163 -5.44 -14.51 12.79
C VAL A 163 -6.82 -15.08 12.44
N PRO A 164 -7.66 -14.41 11.60
CA PRO A 164 -8.99 -14.93 11.25
C PRO A 164 -8.99 -16.31 10.59
N VAL A 165 -7.88 -16.76 10.01
CA VAL A 165 -7.81 -18.06 9.32
C VAL A 165 -7.00 -19.12 10.07
N VAL A 166 -6.38 -18.79 11.19
CA VAL A 166 -5.51 -19.74 11.95
C VAL A 166 -6.27 -21.00 12.40
N SER A 167 -7.56 -20.85 12.74
CA SER A 167 -8.41 -21.97 13.15
C SER A 167 -9.14 -22.65 11.99
N SER A 168 -8.82 -22.31 10.74
CA SER A 168 -9.46 -22.94 9.57
C SER A 168 -8.98 -24.39 9.40
N HIS A 169 -9.87 -25.22 8.85
CA HIS A 169 -9.53 -26.61 8.50
C HIS A 169 -8.88 -26.67 7.11
N CYS A 170 -7.77 -25.93 6.93
CA CYS A 170 -6.98 -25.90 5.71
C CYS A 170 -5.61 -26.52 5.96
N ASP A 171 -4.99 -27.05 4.89
CA ASP A 171 -3.69 -27.73 4.98
C ASP A 171 -2.54 -26.73 5.09
N LEU A 172 -2.73 -25.51 4.56
CA LEU A 172 -1.72 -24.46 4.46
C LEU A 172 -2.32 -23.08 4.69
N ILE A 173 -1.56 -22.20 5.32
CA ILE A 173 -1.81 -20.76 5.36
C ILE A 173 -0.87 -20.08 4.35
N ILE A 174 -1.43 -19.50 3.30
CA ILE A 174 -0.68 -18.68 2.33
C ILE A 174 -1.02 -17.22 2.55
N ALA A 175 -0.02 -16.40 2.90
CA ALA A 175 -0.21 -14.98 3.12
C ALA A 175 0.47 -14.16 2.02
N VAL A 176 -0.26 -13.16 1.48
CA VAL A 176 0.23 -12.24 0.46
C VAL A 176 0.47 -10.87 1.10
N ASN A 177 1.73 -10.54 1.31
CA ASN A 177 2.17 -9.28 1.91
C ASN A 177 2.55 -8.28 0.82
N LEU A 178 1.78 -7.19 0.70
CA LEU A 178 2.04 -6.11 -0.26
C LEU A 178 2.93 -4.98 0.30
N ASN A 179 3.35 -5.09 1.55
CA ASN A 179 4.15 -4.10 2.26
C ASN A 179 5.58 -4.57 2.52
N SER A 180 6.07 -5.51 1.72
CA SER A 180 7.42 -6.04 1.88
C SER A 180 8.47 -4.95 1.63
N ALA A 181 9.37 -4.77 2.61
CA ALA A 181 10.53 -3.91 2.48
C ALA A 181 11.69 -4.59 1.73
N GLN A 182 11.61 -5.92 1.53
CA GLN A 182 12.64 -6.68 0.84
C GLN A 182 12.78 -6.18 -0.60
N GLN A 183 14.01 -5.87 -0.98
CA GLN A 183 14.37 -5.48 -2.33
C GLN A 183 14.58 -6.75 -3.18
N GLN A 184 13.52 -7.50 -3.44
CA GLN A 184 13.59 -8.49 -4.51
C GLN A 184 13.62 -7.71 -5.83
N HIS A 185 14.44 -8.18 -6.78
CA HIS A 185 14.66 -7.52 -8.08
C HIS A 185 13.48 -7.65 -9.05
N TYR A 186 12.25 -7.56 -8.53
CA TYR A 186 11.05 -7.54 -9.37
C TYR A 186 10.81 -6.12 -9.89
N GLN A 187 10.59 -6.04 -11.19
CA GLN A 187 10.17 -4.82 -11.88
C GLN A 187 8.80 -5.04 -12.48
N LEU A 188 8.01 -3.96 -12.58
CA LEU A 188 6.75 -4.06 -13.30
C LEU A 188 7.02 -4.40 -14.76
N PRO A 189 6.32 -5.39 -15.34
CA PRO A 189 6.40 -5.68 -16.75
C PRO A 189 5.94 -4.46 -17.56
N VAL A 190 6.62 -4.22 -18.68
CA VAL A 190 6.21 -3.16 -19.61
C VAL A 190 5.12 -3.71 -20.51
N ILE A 191 3.89 -3.20 -20.37
CA ILE A 191 2.78 -3.57 -21.25
C ILE A 191 2.60 -2.48 -22.30
N GLU A 192 2.70 -2.86 -23.57
CA GLU A 192 2.36 -1.96 -24.67
C GLU A 192 0.84 -1.72 -24.68
N ARG A 193 0.44 -0.49 -24.34
CA ARG A 193 -0.97 -0.10 -24.42
C ARG A 193 -1.33 0.30 -25.84
N PRO A 194 -2.54 -0.01 -26.33
CA PRO A 194 -2.99 0.38 -27.67
C PRO A 194 -2.78 1.87 -27.92
N ALA A 195 -2.27 2.22 -29.10
CA ALA A 195 -1.92 3.61 -29.48
C ALA A 195 -3.08 4.60 -29.34
N ALA A 196 -4.34 4.13 -29.41
CA ALA A 196 -5.54 4.92 -29.18
C ALA A 196 -5.61 5.56 -27.78
N LEU A 197 -5.01 4.94 -26.77
CA LEU A 197 -4.95 5.48 -25.39
C LEU A 197 -3.88 6.56 -25.25
N LYS A 198 -2.73 6.41 -25.93
CA LYS A 198 -1.69 7.45 -25.99
C LYS A 198 -2.21 8.72 -26.67
N GLY A 199 -2.90 8.58 -27.81
CA GLY A 199 -3.46 9.71 -28.55
C GLY A 199 -4.51 10.51 -27.75
N ARG A 200 -5.32 9.85 -26.92
CA ARG A 200 -6.29 10.53 -26.04
C ARG A 200 -5.62 11.32 -24.91
N PHE A 201 -4.54 10.78 -24.37
CA PHE A 201 -3.74 11.46 -23.34
C PHE A 201 -3.02 12.69 -23.91
N ASP A 202 -2.37 12.54 -25.07
CA ASP A 202 -1.66 13.63 -25.75
C ASP A 202 -2.61 14.73 -26.17
N GLN A 203 -3.82 14.41 -26.65
CA GLN A 203 -4.88 15.39 -26.97
C GLN A 203 -5.38 16.12 -25.71
N LEU A 204 -5.52 15.42 -24.59
CA LEU A 204 -5.93 16.05 -23.34
C LEU A 204 -4.85 16.97 -22.78
N MET A 205 -3.59 16.54 -22.79
CA MET A 205 -2.46 17.39 -22.38
C MET A 205 -2.29 18.60 -23.29
N ALA A 206 -2.48 18.45 -24.60
CA ALA A 206 -2.50 19.57 -25.53
C ALA A 206 -3.67 20.53 -25.27
N SER A 207 -4.86 20.02 -24.93
CA SER A 207 -6.04 20.84 -24.62
C SER A 207 -5.94 21.55 -23.27
N LEU A 208 -5.25 20.96 -22.29
CA LEU A 208 -4.97 21.60 -21.00
C LEU A 208 -3.85 22.63 -21.13
N GLY A 209 -2.82 22.34 -21.92
CA GLY A 209 -1.73 23.27 -22.22
C GLY A 209 -2.19 24.52 -22.95
N SER A 210 -3.24 24.41 -23.79
CA SER A 210 -3.83 25.57 -24.50
C SER A 210 -4.77 26.42 -23.64
N ARG A 211 -5.23 25.93 -22.49
CA ARG A 211 -6.14 26.60 -21.55
C ARG A 211 -5.47 27.22 -20.33
N LEU A 212 -4.23 26.83 -20.04
CA LEU A 212 -3.44 27.51 -19.03
C LEU A 212 -2.80 28.72 -19.66
N PRO A 213 -3.11 29.99 -19.21
CA PRO A 213 -2.34 31.12 -19.62
C PRO A 213 -0.90 30.84 -19.28
N THR A 214 -0.02 30.94 -20.26
CA THR A 214 1.42 30.84 -20.09
C THR A 214 1.82 31.75 -18.93
N LEU A 215 1.99 31.19 -17.74
CA LEU A 215 2.82 31.79 -16.71
C LEU A 215 4.24 31.79 -17.32
N ARG A 216 4.47 32.87 -18.09
CA ARG A 216 5.78 33.25 -18.59
C ARG A 216 6.65 33.28 -17.35
N ARG A 217 7.51 32.31 -17.19
CA ARG A 217 8.58 32.30 -16.21
C ARG A 217 9.41 33.54 -16.52
N LYS A 218 9.09 34.62 -15.83
CA LYS A 218 9.94 35.79 -15.79
C LYS A 218 11.25 35.26 -15.16
N GLU A 219 12.30 35.24 -15.95
CA GLU A 219 13.66 35.16 -15.42
C GLU A 219 13.71 36.28 -14.38
N ALA A 220 13.76 35.90 -13.12
CA ALA A 220 14.02 36.84 -12.04
C ALA A 220 15.49 37.20 -12.19
N ASP A 221 15.72 38.46 -12.46
CA ASP A 221 17.05 39.08 -12.41
C ASP A 221 17.68 38.72 -11.07
N ASP A 222 18.90 38.19 -11.14
CA ASP A 222 19.76 37.80 -9.99
C ASP A 222 20.18 38.97 -9.09
N ASP A 223 19.69 40.20 -9.33
CA ASP A 223 20.14 41.40 -8.63
C ASP A 223 19.32 41.81 -7.40
N GLN A 224 18.29 41.05 -6.99
CA GLN A 224 17.52 41.39 -5.78
C GLN A 224 17.78 40.45 -4.57
N LEU A 225 18.72 39.51 -4.66
CA LEU A 225 19.06 38.63 -3.53
C LEU A 225 20.16 39.19 -2.61
N LEU A 226 20.70 40.36 -2.92
CA LEU A 226 21.82 40.98 -2.18
C LEU A 226 21.41 42.03 -1.12
N LEU A 227 20.13 42.22 -0.81
CA LEU A 227 19.69 43.26 0.14
C LEU A 227 19.07 42.71 1.45
N LEU A 228 19.23 41.43 1.76
CA LEU A 228 18.77 40.83 3.05
C LEU A 228 19.90 40.28 3.93
N GLU A 229 21.14 40.54 3.59
CA GLU A 229 22.27 40.32 4.52
C GLU A 229 22.52 41.61 5.30
N GLY A 230 22.07 41.64 6.53
CA GLY A 230 22.43 42.74 7.44
C GLY A 230 21.47 42.98 8.58
N ARG A 231 21.29 42.01 9.46
CA ARG A 231 21.01 42.26 10.89
C ARG A 231 21.44 41.06 11.71
N ASP A 232 22.68 41.11 12.17
CA ASP A 232 23.16 40.25 13.26
C ASP A 232 22.55 40.72 14.56
N GLU A 233 21.50 40.00 15.03
CA GLU A 233 21.11 40.01 16.43
C GLU A 233 21.79 38.82 17.14
N PRO A 234 22.38 39.01 18.31
CA PRO A 234 23.07 37.93 19.04
C PRO A 234 22.05 36.93 19.56
N VAL A 235 22.12 35.71 19.05
CA VAL A 235 21.33 34.57 19.53
C VAL A 235 21.82 34.19 20.91
N ALA A 236 20.96 34.31 21.93
CA ALA A 236 21.20 33.81 23.28
C ALA A 236 21.46 32.29 23.27
N PRO A 237 22.36 31.79 24.13
CA PRO A 237 22.69 30.37 24.17
C PRO A 237 21.46 29.52 24.57
N ARG A 238 21.10 28.55 23.70
CA ARG A 238 20.03 27.57 24.00
C ARG A 238 20.45 26.72 25.20
N GLN A 239 19.61 26.69 26.22
CA GLN A 239 19.76 25.75 27.33
C GLN A 239 19.63 24.30 26.82
N PRO A 240 20.42 23.34 27.32
CA PRO A 240 20.33 21.94 26.93
C PRO A 240 18.99 21.34 27.39
N ASN A 241 18.35 20.56 26.51
CA ASN A 241 17.08 19.89 26.77
C ASN A 241 17.21 18.93 27.96
N LEU A 242 16.41 19.18 29.00
CA LEU A 242 16.42 18.50 30.31
C LEU A 242 15.73 17.12 30.32
N TRP A 243 15.50 16.48 29.16
CA TRP A 243 14.67 15.25 29.07
C TRP A 243 15.38 14.01 28.54
N LEU A 244 16.72 14.03 28.44
CA LEU A 244 17.49 12.82 28.07
C LEU A 244 18.48 12.50 29.19
N HIS A 245 18.02 11.93 30.27
CA HIS A 245 18.87 11.16 31.19
C HIS A 245 18.94 9.73 30.64
N GLU A 246 20.00 9.41 29.92
CA GLU A 246 20.43 8.01 29.76
C GLU A 246 20.96 7.51 31.10
N PRO A 247 20.55 6.32 31.59
CA PRO A 247 21.16 5.71 32.75
C PRO A 247 22.61 5.34 32.41
N ALA A 248 23.55 5.77 33.28
CA ALA A 248 24.96 5.48 33.13
C ALA A 248 25.20 3.95 33.09
N ASP A 249 25.91 3.49 32.07
CA ASP A 249 26.38 2.11 31.94
C ASP A 249 27.44 1.82 32.99
N PRO A 250 27.22 0.88 33.96
CA PRO A 250 28.18 0.56 35.01
C PRO A 250 29.41 -0.21 34.53
N TYR A 251 29.54 -0.54 33.24
CA TYR A 251 30.65 -1.33 32.68
C TYR A 251 31.53 -0.58 31.67
N ALA A 252 31.42 0.75 31.56
CA ALA A 252 32.28 1.52 30.66
C ALA A 252 33.76 1.52 31.16
N GLN A 253 34.59 0.72 30.51
CA GLN A 253 36.07 0.72 30.73
C GLN A 253 36.65 1.97 30.09
N GLN A 254 37.55 2.64 30.83
CA GLN A 254 38.29 3.82 30.39
C GLN A 254 39.19 3.47 29.18
N PRO A 255 39.21 4.28 28.11
CA PRO A 255 40.14 4.08 27.00
C PRO A 255 41.53 4.61 27.36
N ALA A 256 42.57 3.82 27.09
CA ALA A 256 43.95 4.14 27.19
C ALA A 256 44.38 5.20 26.14
N ALA A 257 45.31 6.08 26.54
CA ALA A 257 45.84 7.18 25.75
C ALA A 257 46.49 6.71 24.43
N ALA A 258 46.11 7.32 23.31
CA ALA A 258 46.75 7.13 22.00
C ALA A 258 47.87 8.13 21.74
N PRO A 259 48.96 7.73 21.04
CA PRO A 259 50.06 8.63 20.68
C PRO A 259 49.71 9.46 19.42
N GLN A 260 50.16 10.71 19.44
CA GLN A 260 50.10 11.64 18.31
C GLN A 260 51.06 11.22 17.20
N SER A 261 50.65 11.23 15.97
CA SER A 261 51.53 11.33 14.81
C SER A 261 50.89 12.10 13.67
N ASP A 262 51.68 13.02 13.15
CA ASP A 262 51.43 13.98 12.08
C ASP A 262 51.09 13.37 10.72
N SER A 263 50.55 14.26 9.90
CA SER A 263 50.50 14.31 8.43
C SER A 263 49.19 13.98 7.75
N ALA A 264 48.58 15.06 7.24
CA ALA A 264 47.50 15.01 6.23
C ALA A 264 48.04 14.57 4.86
N PRO A 265 47.15 13.99 4.02
CA PRO A 265 46.95 14.64 2.73
C PRO A 265 45.46 14.90 2.44
N LYS A 266 45.23 16.05 1.82
CA LYS A 266 43.99 16.49 1.20
C LYS A 266 43.65 15.55 0.07
N SER A 267 42.47 14.95 0.12
CA SER A 267 41.77 14.51 -1.09
C SER A 267 40.27 14.83 -0.98
N ALA A 268 39.87 15.72 -1.86
CA ALA A 268 38.48 16.06 -2.09
C ALA A 268 37.73 14.85 -2.65
N SER A 269 36.76 14.32 -1.92
CA SER A 269 35.64 13.57 -2.48
C SER A 269 34.38 14.15 -1.90
N GLY A 270 33.76 15.06 -2.66
CA GLY A 270 32.41 15.55 -2.37
C GLY A 270 31.44 14.39 -2.42
N SER A 271 31.10 13.83 -1.26
CA SER A 271 29.92 13.01 -1.15
C SER A 271 28.73 13.92 -1.45
N ARG A 272 28.13 13.73 -2.64
CA ARG A 272 26.81 14.28 -2.93
C ARG A 272 25.87 13.73 -1.86
N VAL A 273 25.56 14.53 -0.87
CA VAL A 273 24.39 14.32 -0.01
C VAL A 273 23.21 14.30 -0.98
N ALA A 274 22.64 13.13 -1.20
CA ALA A 274 21.43 13.01 -1.96
C ALA A 274 20.41 13.92 -1.25
N ASN A 275 19.95 14.97 -1.92
CA ASN A 275 18.85 15.79 -1.46
C ASN A 275 17.65 14.83 -1.29
N ILE A 276 17.37 14.45 -0.05
CA ILE A 276 16.14 13.78 0.32
C ILE A 276 15.07 14.86 0.18
N ALA A 277 14.44 14.93 -1.00
CA ALA A 277 13.28 15.77 -1.19
C ALA A 277 12.24 15.29 -0.16
N GLY A 278 11.90 16.16 0.78
CA GLY A 278 10.83 15.88 1.74
C GLY A 278 9.48 15.68 1.04
N PRO A 279 8.46 15.19 1.75
CA PRO A 279 7.13 14.97 1.16
C PRO A 279 6.59 16.29 0.59
N ALA A 280 6.15 16.24 -0.68
CA ALA A 280 5.69 17.41 -1.42
C ALA A 280 4.37 18.01 -0.88
N SER A 281 3.61 17.24 -0.05
CA SER A 281 2.35 17.65 0.55
C SER A 281 2.07 16.93 1.87
N LEU A 282 1.19 17.54 2.71
CA LEU A 282 0.70 16.91 3.94
C LEU A 282 0.04 15.55 3.66
N LEU A 283 -0.71 15.43 2.57
CA LEU A 283 -1.34 14.18 2.15
C LEU A 283 -0.31 13.09 1.87
N GLU A 284 0.78 13.44 1.20
CA GLU A 284 1.87 12.51 0.93
C GLU A 284 2.58 12.05 2.21
N LEU A 285 2.80 12.99 3.15
CA LEU A 285 3.36 12.66 4.48
C LEU A 285 2.47 11.69 5.25
N ILE A 286 1.15 11.93 5.28
CA ILE A 286 0.19 11.05 5.93
C ILE A 286 0.22 9.66 5.30
N ASN A 287 0.21 9.57 3.96
CA ASN A 287 0.27 8.29 3.26
C ASN A 287 1.57 7.53 3.51
N GLN A 288 2.72 8.21 3.49
CA GLN A 288 4.01 7.59 3.80
C GLN A 288 4.05 7.08 5.25
N SER A 289 3.52 7.86 6.20
CA SER A 289 3.42 7.44 7.61
C SER A 289 2.53 6.20 7.75
N PHE A 290 1.41 6.16 7.04
CA PHE A 290 0.50 5.01 7.01
C PHE A 290 1.19 3.76 6.41
N GLU A 291 1.94 3.91 5.32
CA GLU A 291 2.72 2.80 4.73
C GLU A 291 3.82 2.27 5.66
N VAL A 292 4.51 3.14 6.41
CA VAL A 292 5.53 2.72 7.39
C VAL A 292 4.87 1.92 8.52
N MET A 293 3.76 2.41 9.05
CA MET A 293 2.99 1.71 10.08
C MET A 293 2.50 0.35 9.59
N GLN A 294 1.92 0.26 8.40
CA GLN A 294 1.48 -1.01 7.81
C GLN A 294 2.64 -2.00 7.63
N THR A 295 3.81 -1.51 7.20
CA THR A 295 5.01 -2.35 7.06
C THR A 295 5.41 -2.97 8.40
N SER A 296 5.48 -2.15 9.47
CA SER A 296 5.84 -2.61 10.81
C SER A 296 4.80 -3.58 11.38
N LEU A 297 3.51 -3.23 11.28
CA LEU A 297 2.43 -4.11 11.75
C LEU A 297 2.39 -5.45 11.01
N SER A 298 2.60 -5.45 9.69
CA SER A 298 2.69 -6.72 8.93
C SER A 298 3.81 -7.61 9.44
N GLN A 299 4.98 -7.06 9.76
CA GLN A 299 6.09 -7.82 10.34
C GLN A 299 5.74 -8.42 11.70
N TYR A 300 5.07 -7.66 12.58
CA TYR A 300 4.58 -8.18 13.87
C TYR A 300 3.54 -9.29 13.70
N LYS A 301 2.62 -9.16 12.75
CA LYS A 301 1.62 -10.21 12.47
C LYS A 301 2.28 -11.47 11.94
N ILE A 302 3.26 -11.37 11.03
CA ILE A 302 4.03 -12.51 10.51
C ILE A 302 4.85 -13.17 11.62
N ALA A 303 5.49 -12.41 12.50
CA ALA A 303 6.29 -12.95 13.60
C ALA A 303 5.41 -13.67 14.64
N GLY A 304 4.21 -13.14 14.92
CA GLY A 304 3.27 -13.75 15.86
C GLY A 304 2.55 -14.98 15.32
N TYR A 305 2.27 -15.00 14.02
CA TYR A 305 1.52 -16.06 13.33
C TYR A 305 2.18 -16.31 11.96
N PRO A 306 3.32 -17.03 11.92
CA PRO A 306 4.02 -17.28 10.66
C PRO A 306 3.15 -18.13 9.73
N PRO A 307 2.89 -17.68 8.48
CA PRO A 307 2.20 -18.51 7.50
C PRO A 307 3.14 -19.58 6.95
N ASP A 308 2.59 -20.66 6.40
CA ASP A 308 3.36 -21.72 5.76
C ASP A 308 4.05 -21.22 4.48
N VAL A 309 3.39 -20.33 3.74
CA VAL A 309 3.94 -19.66 2.55
C VAL A 309 3.70 -18.17 2.63
N LEU A 310 4.75 -17.38 2.52
CA LEU A 310 4.70 -15.92 2.50
C LEU A 310 5.07 -15.39 1.11
N ILE A 311 4.08 -14.89 0.39
CA ILE A 311 4.27 -14.23 -0.92
C ILE A 311 4.49 -12.74 -0.69
N ASN A 312 5.73 -12.28 -0.90
CA ASN A 312 6.12 -10.90 -0.66
C ASN A 312 6.13 -10.08 -1.96
N VAL A 313 5.23 -9.13 -2.10
CA VAL A 313 5.23 -8.14 -3.18
C VAL A 313 5.97 -6.89 -2.71
N PRO A 314 7.06 -6.48 -3.38
CA PRO A 314 7.85 -5.33 -2.95
C PRO A 314 7.04 -4.03 -3.03
N LYS A 315 7.05 -3.23 -1.95
CA LYS A 315 6.26 -1.99 -1.91
C LYS A 315 6.69 -0.92 -2.93
N ARG A 316 7.93 -0.99 -3.45
CA ARG A 316 8.48 -0.01 -4.38
C ARG A 316 8.10 -0.23 -5.84
N VAL A 317 7.45 -1.36 -6.19
CA VAL A 317 7.07 -1.67 -7.57
C VAL A 317 5.99 -0.72 -8.10
N CYS A 318 5.14 -0.18 -7.20
CA CYS A 318 4.05 0.69 -7.58
C CYS A 318 3.72 1.66 -6.43
N ARG A 319 3.38 2.91 -6.77
CA ARG A 319 2.85 3.86 -5.79
C ARG A 319 1.44 3.47 -5.38
N PHE A 320 1.04 3.90 -4.19
CA PHE A 320 -0.21 3.51 -3.55
C PHE A 320 -1.47 3.80 -4.39
N PHE A 321 -1.47 4.84 -5.21
CA PHE A 321 -2.63 5.31 -6.00
C PHE A 321 -2.54 5.04 -7.51
N GLU A 322 -1.57 4.25 -7.97
CA GLU A 322 -1.39 3.97 -9.40
C GLU A 322 -2.31 2.83 -9.88
N PHE A 323 -3.62 2.95 -9.63
CA PHE A 323 -4.64 1.95 -9.99
C PHE A 323 -4.75 1.67 -11.50
N TYR A 324 -4.24 2.54 -12.35
CA TYR A 324 -4.16 2.31 -13.80
C TYR A 324 -3.11 1.26 -14.22
N LYS A 325 -2.30 0.76 -13.27
CA LYS A 325 -1.29 -0.28 -13.49
C LYS A 325 -1.82 -1.70 -13.18
N ALA A 326 -3.13 -1.90 -13.24
CA ALA A 326 -3.73 -3.20 -12.94
C ALA A 326 -3.15 -4.36 -13.77
N PRO A 327 -3.02 -4.25 -15.11
CA PRO A 327 -2.46 -5.36 -15.90
C PRO A 327 -1.06 -5.76 -15.48
N GLU A 328 -0.17 -4.77 -15.27
CA GLU A 328 1.21 -4.98 -14.86
C GLU A 328 1.31 -5.64 -13.48
N LEU A 329 0.46 -5.21 -12.55
CA LEU A 329 0.44 -5.73 -11.17
C LEU A 329 -0.13 -7.14 -11.09
N ILE A 330 -1.14 -7.47 -11.89
CA ILE A 330 -1.67 -8.84 -12.01
C ILE A 330 -0.59 -9.80 -12.51
N MET A 331 0.10 -9.41 -13.59
CA MET A 331 1.20 -10.23 -14.15
C MET A 331 2.33 -10.40 -13.13
N LEU A 332 2.71 -9.32 -12.44
CA LEU A 332 3.74 -9.38 -11.41
C LEU A 332 3.33 -10.30 -10.26
N GLY A 333 2.08 -10.18 -9.78
CA GLY A 333 1.54 -11.04 -8.72
C GLY A 333 1.62 -12.51 -9.08
N ARG A 334 1.25 -12.86 -10.30
CA ARG A 334 1.36 -14.23 -10.84
C ARG A 334 2.80 -14.70 -10.87
N GLN A 335 3.74 -13.87 -11.34
CA GLN A 335 5.16 -14.23 -11.38
C GLN A 335 5.73 -14.47 -9.98
N ILE A 336 5.48 -13.56 -9.03
CA ILE A 336 5.97 -13.70 -7.65
C ILE A 336 5.38 -14.94 -6.98
N ALA A 337 4.08 -15.22 -7.20
CA ALA A 337 3.44 -16.42 -6.69
C ALA A 337 4.10 -17.68 -7.24
N ARG A 338 4.34 -17.73 -8.56
CA ARG A 338 5.04 -18.83 -9.24
C ARG A 338 6.40 -19.08 -8.60
N ASP A 339 7.24 -18.06 -8.53
CA ASP A 339 8.60 -18.17 -8.02
C ASP A 339 8.62 -18.61 -6.55
N THR A 340 7.66 -18.13 -5.75
CA THR A 340 7.56 -18.47 -4.32
C THR A 340 7.07 -19.91 -4.14
N LEU A 341 6.03 -20.31 -4.87
CA LEU A 341 5.49 -21.66 -4.81
C LEU A 341 6.46 -22.72 -5.35
N ASP A 342 7.23 -22.39 -6.40
CA ASP A 342 8.28 -23.25 -6.91
C ASP A 342 9.37 -23.55 -5.86
N LYS A 343 9.74 -22.57 -5.05
CA LYS A 343 10.67 -22.77 -3.93
C LYS A 343 10.05 -23.63 -2.84
N TYR A 344 8.83 -23.31 -2.45
CA TYR A 344 8.11 -24.06 -1.43
C TYR A 344 7.93 -25.55 -1.81
N GLU A 345 7.52 -25.82 -3.05
CA GLU A 345 7.27 -27.18 -3.56
C GLU A 345 8.57 -27.99 -3.71
N ARG A 346 9.73 -27.32 -3.91
CA ARG A 346 11.07 -27.95 -3.91
C ARG A 346 11.65 -28.18 -2.51
N GLY A 347 11.04 -27.60 -1.47
CA GLY A 347 11.55 -27.66 -0.10
C GLY A 347 12.72 -26.69 0.16
N ASP A 348 12.92 -25.70 -0.69
CA ASP A 348 13.92 -24.63 -0.54
C ASP A 348 13.35 -23.56 0.42
N HIS A 349 13.56 -23.72 1.75
CA HIS A 349 13.07 -22.83 2.80
C HIS A 349 14.06 -21.72 3.14
#